data_44669730f071a50675ccb6dae1695d68
#
_entry.id   44669730f071a50675ccb6dae1695d68
#
_cell.length_a   1.000
_cell.length_b   1.000
_cell.length_c   1.000
_cell.angle_alpha   90.00
_cell.angle_beta   90.00
_cell.angle_gamma   90.00
#
_symmetry.space_group_name_H-M   'P 1'
#
loop_
_entity.id
_entity.type
_entity.pdbx_description
1 polymer ?
#
loop_
_entity_poly.entity_id
_entity_poly.type
_entity_poly.pdbx_seq_one_letter_code
_entity_poly.pdbx_strand_id
1 'polypeptide(L)'
;MSICGADRESGGTHLGCIEKMTELYPKIKDALLKINFVERYEKLSARFSAAKIPPDDRLIYMDGEEVMAMIRAAGYSPQFNTREKFYRIKEEHIGKYTFNIHIILRYGIAELVWVVEEGGVLLLGTPWSTYPRRLIDVNYRIKNPVFGTYEDLKEMLKIRFEMYEDFQRALM
;
A
#
# COMPACT_ATOMS: atom_id res chain seq x y z
N MET A 1 3.54 -21.81 -4.90
CA MET A 1 2.28 -21.72 -4.11
C MET A 1 1.93 -23.00 -3.41
N SER A 2 2.15 -24.13 -4.02
CA SER A 2 1.90 -25.45 -3.42
C SER A 2 3.02 -25.93 -2.47
N ILE A 3 4.08 -25.16 -2.32
CA ILE A 3 5.25 -25.51 -1.50
C ILE A 3 4.88 -25.69 -0.03
N CYS A 4 3.94 -24.91 0.46
CA CYS A 4 3.48 -25.02 1.84
C CYS A 4 2.62 -26.27 2.10
N GLY A 5 2.10 -26.87 1.06
CA GLY A 5 1.25 -28.05 1.19
C GLY A 5 2.00 -29.37 1.29
N ALA A 6 3.26 -29.38 0.91
CA ALA A 6 4.06 -30.60 0.93
C ALA A 6 4.66 -30.92 2.31
N ASP A 7 4.64 -29.95 3.20
CA ASP A 7 5.38 -30.04 4.47
C ASP A 7 4.49 -30.35 5.68
N ARG A 8 3.40 -31.04 5.45
CA ARG A 8 2.42 -31.32 6.52
C ARG A 8 2.88 -32.26 7.63
N GLU A 9 4.00 -32.90 7.44
CA GLU A 9 4.44 -33.97 8.36
C GLU A 9 5.40 -33.54 9.46
N SER A 10 5.97 -32.32 9.36
CA SER A 10 6.87 -31.83 10.38
C SER A 10 6.42 -30.46 10.87
N GLY A 11 6.10 -30.38 12.13
CA GLY A 11 5.49 -29.18 12.75
C GLY A 11 6.32 -27.90 12.74
N GLY A 12 7.51 -27.90 12.11
CA GLY A 12 8.36 -26.71 12.00
C GLY A 12 8.32 -26.02 10.63
N THR A 13 7.82 -26.69 9.62
CA THR A 13 7.89 -26.22 8.23
C THR A 13 6.87 -25.14 7.88
N HIS A 14 5.80 -25.04 8.63
CA HIS A 14 4.79 -24.00 8.42
C HIS A 14 5.37 -22.60 8.71
N LEU A 15 6.19 -22.46 9.74
CA LEU A 15 6.90 -21.21 10.05
C LEU A 15 7.86 -20.81 8.93
N GLY A 16 8.63 -21.76 8.41
CA GLY A 16 9.53 -21.50 7.29
C GLY A 16 8.80 -21.06 6.02
N CYS A 17 7.62 -21.61 5.77
CA CYS A 17 6.79 -21.20 4.65
C CYS A 17 6.27 -19.77 4.80
N ILE A 18 5.83 -19.39 6.00
CA ILE A 18 5.38 -18.03 6.32
C ILE A 18 6.53 -17.03 6.16
N GLU A 19 7.71 -17.38 6.64
CA GLU A 19 8.90 -16.55 6.49
C GLU A 19 9.24 -16.31 5.02
N LYS A 20 9.21 -17.33 4.18
CA LYS A 20 9.43 -17.20 2.73
C LYS A 20 8.40 -16.30 2.07
N MET A 21 7.13 -16.40 2.47
CA MET A 21 6.05 -15.58 1.93
C MET A 21 6.15 -14.11 2.36
N THR A 22 6.88 -13.80 3.43
CA THR A 22 7.07 -12.43 3.90
C THR A 22 8.29 -11.73 3.30
N GLU A 23 9.17 -12.46 2.61
CA GLU A 23 10.34 -11.87 1.97
C GLU A 23 9.96 -11.03 0.75
N LEU A 24 10.58 -9.86 0.66
CA LEU A 24 10.49 -9.01 -0.52
C LEU A 24 11.57 -9.41 -1.53
N TYR A 25 11.26 -9.27 -2.81
CA TYR A 25 12.30 -9.34 -3.84
C TYR A 25 13.39 -8.31 -3.52
N PRO A 26 14.68 -8.65 -3.68
CA PRO A 26 15.78 -7.73 -3.32
C PRO A 26 15.67 -6.34 -3.94
N LYS A 27 15.29 -6.25 -5.20
CA LYS A 27 15.13 -4.96 -5.87
C LYS A 27 13.99 -4.10 -5.29
N ILE A 28 12.92 -4.74 -4.84
CA ILE A 28 11.79 -4.06 -4.18
C ILE A 28 12.24 -3.57 -2.80
N LYS A 29 12.90 -4.44 -2.04
CA LYS A 29 13.45 -4.09 -0.73
C LYS A 29 14.39 -2.89 -0.83
N ASP A 30 15.33 -2.93 -1.75
CA ASP A 30 16.31 -1.85 -1.95
C ASP A 30 15.62 -0.53 -2.32
N ALA A 31 14.63 -0.57 -3.18
CA ALA A 31 13.87 0.61 -3.57
C ALA A 31 13.10 1.22 -2.38
N LEU A 32 12.45 0.39 -1.58
CA LEU A 32 11.73 0.84 -0.39
C LEU A 32 12.66 1.44 0.66
N LEU A 33 13.84 0.84 0.86
CA LEU A 33 14.85 1.38 1.77
C LEU A 33 15.40 2.71 1.24
N LYS A 34 15.64 2.81 -0.05
CA LYS A 34 16.19 4.01 -0.68
C LYS A 34 15.28 5.22 -0.52
N ILE A 35 13.97 5.04 -0.54
CA ILE A 35 13.01 6.13 -0.37
C ILE A 35 12.65 6.40 1.11
N ASN A 36 13.27 5.70 2.05
CA ASN A 36 12.95 5.80 3.48
C ASN A 36 11.47 5.51 3.76
N PHE A 37 10.95 4.45 3.17
CA PHE A 37 9.52 4.12 3.22
C PHE A 37 8.98 4.05 4.64
N VAL A 38 9.64 3.33 5.54
CA VAL A 38 9.17 3.12 6.92
C VAL A 38 9.06 4.44 7.67
N GLU A 39 10.10 5.26 7.63
CA GLU A 39 10.10 6.57 8.30
C GLU A 39 9.00 7.48 7.76
N ARG A 40 8.83 7.52 6.45
CA ARG A 40 7.79 8.35 5.81
C ARG A 40 6.38 7.86 6.15
N TYR A 41 6.19 6.54 6.22
CA TYR A 41 4.92 5.95 6.63
C TYR A 41 4.61 6.26 8.10
N GLU A 42 5.60 6.16 8.98
CA GLU A 42 5.43 6.52 10.39
C GLU A 42 5.04 7.98 10.56
N LYS A 43 5.66 8.89 9.82
CA LYS A 43 5.31 10.31 9.83
C LYS A 43 3.88 10.54 9.37
N LEU A 44 3.46 9.86 8.33
CA LEU A 44 2.11 9.93 7.81
C LEU A 44 1.09 9.42 8.84
N SER A 45 1.38 8.26 9.44
CA SER A 45 0.55 7.67 10.48
C SER A 45 0.43 8.57 11.71
N ALA A 46 1.49 9.23 12.12
CA ALA A 46 1.49 10.16 13.24
C ALA A 46 0.69 11.42 12.95
N ARG A 47 0.82 11.95 11.73
CA ARG A 47 0.11 13.16 11.31
C ARG A 47 -1.40 12.93 11.26
N PHE A 48 -1.84 11.80 10.73
CA PHE A 48 -3.24 11.42 10.59
C PHE A 48 -3.59 10.26 11.52
N SER A 49 -3.25 10.40 12.80
CA SER A 49 -3.39 9.30 13.75
C SER A 49 -4.81 9.11 14.24
N ALA A 50 -5.15 7.85 14.51
CA ALA A 50 -6.44 7.47 15.07
C ALA A 50 -6.70 8.13 16.45
N ALA A 51 -5.64 8.49 17.17
CA ALA A 51 -5.75 9.19 18.44
C ALA A 51 -6.22 10.64 18.27
N LYS A 52 -5.84 11.29 17.17
CA LYS A 52 -6.24 12.68 16.86
C LYS A 52 -7.62 12.76 16.24
N ILE A 53 -8.03 11.71 15.52
CA ILE A 53 -9.29 11.65 14.79
C ILE A 53 -10.08 10.44 15.30
N PRO A 54 -10.85 10.58 16.38
CA PRO A 54 -11.61 9.45 16.93
C PRO A 54 -12.70 8.96 15.95
N PRO A 55 -13.21 7.75 16.12
CA PRO A 55 -14.17 7.14 15.17
C PRO A 55 -15.35 8.02 14.79
N ASP A 56 -15.89 8.80 15.71
CA ASP A 56 -17.04 9.66 15.44
C ASP A 56 -16.70 10.87 14.56
N ASP A 57 -15.42 11.23 14.47
CA ASP A 57 -14.94 12.36 13.67
C ASP A 57 -14.37 11.92 12.31
N ARG A 58 -14.43 10.64 12.01
CA ARG A 58 -13.94 10.12 10.73
C ARG A 58 -14.96 10.28 9.62
N LEU A 59 -14.45 10.49 8.41
CA LEU A 59 -15.26 10.57 7.21
C LEU A 59 -15.59 9.14 6.74
N ILE A 60 -16.78 8.67 7.08
CA ILE A 60 -17.23 7.30 6.78
C ILE A 60 -17.97 7.23 5.45
N TYR A 61 -18.89 8.18 5.24
CA TYR A 61 -19.69 8.25 4.02
C TYR A 61 -19.06 9.25 3.05
N MET A 62 -18.62 8.76 1.91
CA MET A 62 -17.91 9.57 0.93
C MET A 62 -18.64 9.58 -0.40
N ASP A 63 -18.57 10.73 -1.07
CA ASP A 63 -18.92 10.84 -2.47
C ASP A 63 -17.75 10.30 -3.30
N GLY A 64 -18.01 9.23 -4.05
CA GLY A 64 -17.00 8.62 -4.92
C GLY A 64 -16.47 9.57 -5.99
N GLU A 65 -17.29 10.51 -6.46
CA GLU A 65 -16.84 11.50 -7.45
C GLU A 65 -15.83 12.48 -6.85
N GLU A 66 -15.96 12.84 -5.59
CA GLU A 66 -14.96 13.66 -4.90
C GLU A 66 -13.61 12.95 -4.82
N VAL A 67 -13.63 11.65 -4.50
CA VAL A 67 -12.41 10.84 -4.44
C VAL A 67 -11.78 10.71 -5.83
N MET A 68 -12.58 10.44 -6.85
CA MET A 68 -12.11 10.36 -8.24
C MET A 68 -11.47 11.68 -8.69
N ALA A 69 -12.10 12.82 -8.33
CA ALA A 69 -11.56 14.13 -8.65
C ALA A 69 -10.20 14.39 -7.98
N MET A 70 -10.01 13.93 -6.75
CA MET A 70 -8.72 14.05 -6.05
C MET A 70 -7.62 13.26 -6.77
N ILE A 71 -7.94 12.06 -7.22
CA ILE A 71 -6.98 11.20 -7.95
C ILE A 71 -6.62 11.83 -9.29
N ARG A 72 -7.60 12.37 -10.01
CA ARG A 72 -7.36 13.09 -11.27
C ARG A 72 -6.50 14.34 -11.07
N ALA A 73 -6.77 15.08 -10.00
CA ALA A 73 -5.98 16.29 -9.66
C ALA A 73 -4.52 15.96 -9.36
N ALA A 74 -4.24 14.75 -8.88
CA ALA A 74 -2.88 14.27 -8.66
C ALA A 74 -2.18 13.80 -9.95
N GLY A 75 -2.88 13.81 -11.09
CA GLY A 75 -2.33 13.44 -12.39
C GLY A 75 -2.57 11.99 -12.81
N TYR A 76 -3.45 11.28 -12.11
CA TYR A 76 -3.74 9.88 -12.41
C TYR A 76 -5.16 9.69 -12.95
N SER A 77 -5.37 8.60 -13.66
CA SER A 77 -6.68 8.22 -14.21
C SER A 77 -7.34 7.18 -13.30
N PRO A 78 -8.33 7.58 -12.49
CA PRO A 78 -8.94 6.67 -11.53
C PRO A 78 -10.00 5.77 -12.16
N GLN A 79 -10.14 4.59 -11.58
CA GLN A 79 -11.23 3.66 -11.86
C GLN A 79 -11.74 3.13 -10.52
N PHE A 80 -13.04 2.90 -10.41
CA PHE A 80 -13.63 2.29 -9.23
C PHE A 80 -14.08 0.87 -9.54
N ASN A 81 -13.60 -0.10 -8.74
CA ASN A 81 -14.04 -1.48 -8.83
C ASN A 81 -15.27 -1.65 -7.94
N THR A 82 -16.46 -1.75 -8.54
CA THR A 82 -17.72 -1.83 -7.82
C THR A 82 -17.91 -3.15 -7.08
N ARG A 83 -17.27 -4.21 -7.55
CA ARG A 83 -17.35 -5.54 -6.97
C ARG A 83 -16.55 -5.65 -5.68
N GLU A 84 -15.29 -5.21 -5.72
CA GLU A 84 -14.37 -5.29 -4.60
C GLU A 84 -14.27 -4.00 -3.80
N LYS A 85 -14.89 -2.93 -4.32
CA LYS A 85 -15.03 -1.63 -3.65
C LYS A 85 -13.70 -0.97 -3.30
N PHE A 86 -12.82 -0.87 -4.30
CA PHE A 86 -11.60 -0.08 -4.19
C PHE A 86 -11.41 0.78 -5.42
N TYR A 87 -10.60 1.84 -5.25
CA TYR A 87 -10.18 2.68 -6.35
C TYR A 87 -8.85 2.17 -6.87
N ARG A 88 -8.64 2.25 -8.17
CA ARG A 88 -7.33 1.99 -8.76
C ARG A 88 -7.03 3.06 -9.80
N ILE A 89 -5.75 3.21 -10.11
CA ILE A 89 -5.31 4.07 -11.20
C ILE A 89 -5.13 3.21 -12.45
N LYS A 90 -5.08 3.88 -13.62
CA LYS A 90 -4.71 3.21 -14.87
C LYS A 90 -3.28 2.67 -14.74
N GLU A 91 -3.04 1.45 -15.22
CA GLU A 91 -1.71 0.85 -15.24
C GLU A 91 -0.70 1.74 -15.94
N GLU A 92 0.48 1.83 -15.36
CA GLU A 92 1.62 2.53 -15.93
C GLU A 92 2.69 1.55 -16.35
N HIS A 93 3.15 1.66 -17.58
CA HIS A 93 4.25 0.84 -18.09
C HIS A 93 5.51 1.71 -18.15
N ILE A 94 6.48 1.45 -17.30
CA ILE A 94 7.72 2.20 -17.21
C ILE A 94 8.89 1.23 -17.33
N GLY A 95 9.62 1.30 -18.43
CA GLY A 95 10.69 0.34 -18.74
C GLY A 95 10.14 -1.08 -18.80
N LYS A 96 10.71 -1.98 -18.02
CA LYS A 96 10.29 -3.38 -17.93
C LYS A 96 9.21 -3.65 -16.89
N TYR A 97 8.79 -2.61 -16.17
CA TYR A 97 7.83 -2.76 -15.07
C TYR A 97 6.45 -2.27 -15.44
N THR A 98 5.44 -2.93 -14.85
CA THR A 98 4.06 -2.47 -14.86
C THR A 98 3.68 -2.11 -13.43
N PHE A 99 3.14 -0.91 -13.25
CA PHE A 99 2.79 -0.36 -11.94
C PHE A 99 1.30 -0.09 -11.83
N ASN A 100 0.76 -0.31 -10.65
CA ASN A 100 -0.60 0.08 -10.30
C ASN A 100 -0.69 0.41 -8.81
N ILE A 101 -1.75 1.11 -8.42
CA ILE A 101 -2.10 1.35 -7.03
C ILE A 101 -3.56 0.98 -6.82
N HIS A 102 -3.84 0.25 -5.75
CA HIS A 102 -5.18 0.05 -5.25
C HIS A 102 -5.36 0.89 -3.98
N ILE A 103 -6.43 1.64 -3.92
CA ILE A 103 -6.75 2.55 -2.82
C ILE A 103 -8.04 2.05 -2.18
N ILE A 104 -7.95 1.62 -0.93
CA ILE A 104 -9.06 1.08 -0.17
C ILE A 104 -9.43 2.08 0.91
N LEU A 105 -10.63 2.63 0.82
CA LEU A 105 -11.14 3.63 1.76
C LEU A 105 -12.34 3.06 2.49
N ARG A 106 -12.17 2.78 3.79
CA ARG A 106 -13.24 2.21 4.63
C ARG A 106 -13.17 2.78 6.03
N TYR A 107 -14.31 3.20 6.56
CA TYR A 107 -14.43 3.67 7.95
C TYR A 107 -13.46 4.79 8.31
N GLY A 108 -13.18 5.67 7.35
CA GLY A 108 -12.21 6.73 7.53
C GLY A 108 -10.75 6.27 7.57
N ILE A 109 -10.48 5.05 7.14
CA ILE A 109 -9.12 4.49 7.02
C ILE A 109 -8.74 4.40 5.56
N ALA A 110 -7.53 4.87 5.24
CA ALA A 110 -6.98 4.77 3.89
C ALA A 110 -5.85 3.74 3.85
N GLU A 111 -6.06 2.67 3.13
CA GLU A 111 -5.05 1.65 2.90
C GLU A 111 -4.68 1.62 1.42
N LEU A 112 -3.39 1.49 1.13
CA LEU A 112 -2.88 1.42 -0.22
C LEU A 112 -2.18 0.09 -0.47
N VAL A 113 -2.34 -0.41 -1.69
CA VAL A 113 -1.60 -1.55 -2.21
C VAL A 113 -0.84 -1.08 -3.45
N TRP A 114 0.47 -1.16 -3.42
CA TRP A 114 1.29 -0.96 -4.61
C TRP A 114 1.46 -2.27 -5.33
N VAL A 115 1.24 -2.25 -6.64
CA VAL A 115 1.36 -3.43 -7.49
C VAL A 115 2.49 -3.20 -8.48
N VAL A 116 3.45 -4.11 -8.51
CA VAL A 116 4.59 -4.07 -9.43
C VAL A 116 4.76 -5.43 -10.08
N GLU A 117 4.79 -5.43 -11.40
CA GLU A 117 5.05 -6.64 -12.19
C GLU A 117 6.24 -6.42 -13.12
N GLU A 118 6.97 -7.47 -13.38
CA GLU A 118 8.06 -7.50 -14.36
C GLU A 118 7.91 -8.77 -15.20
N GLY A 119 7.64 -8.61 -16.49
CA GLY A 119 7.51 -9.76 -17.41
C GLY A 119 6.44 -10.77 -16.99
N GLY A 120 5.33 -10.30 -16.43
CA GLY A 120 4.24 -11.16 -15.97
C GLY A 120 4.45 -11.73 -14.56
N VAL A 121 5.59 -11.45 -13.93
CA VAL A 121 5.88 -11.88 -12.55
C VAL A 121 5.49 -10.76 -11.58
N LEU A 122 4.65 -11.09 -10.60
CA LEU A 122 4.25 -10.15 -9.55
C LEU A 122 5.38 -10.00 -8.54
N LEU A 123 5.99 -8.81 -8.46
CA LEU A 123 7.06 -8.51 -7.52
C LEU A 123 6.54 -7.92 -6.22
N LEU A 124 5.45 -7.19 -6.26
CA LEU A 124 4.84 -6.53 -5.11
C LEU A 124 3.33 -6.42 -5.37
N GLY A 125 2.52 -6.71 -4.38
CA GLY A 125 1.07 -6.68 -4.54
C GLY A 125 0.32 -6.82 -3.23
N THR A 126 0.94 -6.41 -2.13
CA THR A 126 0.35 -6.47 -0.79
C THR A 126 0.17 -5.06 -0.21
N PRO A 127 -0.66 -4.91 0.84
CA PRO A 127 -0.87 -3.62 1.48
C PRO A 127 0.40 -3.03 2.11
N TRP A 128 0.44 -1.71 2.20
CA TRP A 128 1.53 -0.97 2.85
C TRP A 128 1.85 -1.47 4.25
N SER A 129 0.84 -1.88 5.00
CA SER A 129 1.03 -2.40 6.37
C SER A 129 1.94 -3.62 6.44
N THR A 130 2.11 -4.31 5.33
CA THR A 130 2.98 -5.50 5.27
C THR A 130 4.46 -5.15 5.02
N TYR A 131 4.76 -3.96 4.49
CA TYR A 131 6.13 -3.62 4.12
C TYR A 131 7.06 -3.43 5.33
N PRO A 132 6.67 -2.71 6.39
CA PRO A 132 7.52 -2.61 7.58
C PRO A 132 7.82 -3.98 8.21
N ARG A 133 6.87 -4.88 8.14
CA ARG A 133 7.04 -6.25 8.66
C ARG A 133 8.09 -7.04 7.89
N ARG A 134 8.27 -6.72 6.63
CA ARG A 134 9.25 -7.37 5.75
C ARG A 134 10.59 -6.65 5.70
N LEU A 135 10.58 -5.36 6.05
CA LEU A 135 11.79 -4.54 6.04
C LEU A 135 12.52 -4.54 7.38
N ILE A 136 11.80 -4.66 8.49
CA ILE A 136 12.34 -4.54 9.83
C ILE A 136 12.16 -5.84 10.60
N ASP A 137 10.91 -6.21 10.93
CA ASP A 137 10.59 -7.30 11.84
C ASP A 137 9.13 -7.70 11.60
N VAL A 138 8.83 -8.98 11.68
CA VAL A 138 7.50 -9.55 11.44
C VAL A 138 6.43 -8.94 12.38
N ASN A 139 6.85 -8.44 13.54
CA ASN A 139 5.95 -7.82 14.52
C ASN A 139 5.88 -6.30 14.40
N TYR A 140 6.62 -5.70 13.49
CA TYR A 140 6.62 -4.25 13.32
C TYR A 140 5.30 -3.77 12.72
N ARG A 141 4.59 -2.92 13.46
CA ARG A 141 3.27 -2.41 13.07
C ARG A 141 3.28 -0.90 13.00
N ILE A 142 2.77 -0.38 11.90
CA ILE A 142 2.45 1.03 11.74
C ILE A 142 0.94 1.11 11.55
N LYS A 143 0.28 1.93 12.36
CA LYS A 143 -1.17 2.09 12.25
C LYS A 143 -1.52 2.81 10.95
N ASN A 144 -2.55 2.34 10.27
CA ASN A 144 -3.06 3.03 9.09
C ASN A 144 -3.50 4.45 9.46
N PRO A 145 -3.16 5.44 8.63
CA PRO A 145 -3.67 6.79 8.84
C PRO A 145 -5.18 6.83 8.63
N VAL A 146 -5.83 7.72 9.36
CA VAL A 146 -7.28 7.92 9.28
C VAL A 146 -7.58 9.36 8.83
N PHE A 147 -8.75 9.59 8.29
CA PHE A 147 -9.15 10.91 7.81
C PHE A 147 -10.55 11.27 8.29
N GLY A 148 -10.74 12.55 8.66
CA GLY A 148 -12.00 13.10 9.11
C GLY A 148 -12.63 14.04 8.09
N THR A 149 -11.86 14.51 7.11
CA THR A 149 -12.31 15.44 6.06
C THR A 149 -11.78 15.03 4.70
N TYR A 150 -12.38 15.58 3.64
CA TYR A 150 -11.84 15.43 2.29
C TYR A 150 -10.47 16.09 2.14
N GLU A 151 -10.22 17.16 2.86
CA GLU A 151 -8.90 17.82 2.85
C GLU A 151 -7.82 16.93 3.42
N ASP A 152 -8.10 16.23 4.52
CA ASP A 152 -7.19 15.24 5.10
C ASP A 152 -6.88 14.14 4.09
N LEU A 153 -7.92 13.60 3.46
CA LEU A 153 -7.77 12.54 2.46
C LEU A 153 -6.95 13.03 1.26
N LYS A 154 -7.22 14.22 0.77
CA LYS A 154 -6.48 14.82 -0.34
C LYS A 154 -5.00 14.96 -0.03
N GLU A 155 -4.67 15.49 1.14
CA GLU A 155 -3.28 15.65 1.57
C GLU A 155 -2.58 14.32 1.76
N MET A 156 -3.27 13.37 2.35
CA MET A 156 -2.79 12.00 2.56
C MET A 156 -2.48 11.30 1.24
N LEU A 157 -3.38 11.39 0.27
CA LEU A 157 -3.18 10.80 -1.06
C LEU A 157 -2.02 11.49 -1.80
N LYS A 158 -1.90 12.81 -1.68
CA LYS A 158 -0.80 13.55 -2.28
C LYS A 158 0.55 13.04 -1.78
N ILE A 159 0.70 12.89 -0.48
CA ILE A 159 1.93 12.36 0.13
C ILE A 159 2.21 10.95 -0.38
N ARG A 160 1.21 10.10 -0.43
CA ARG A 160 1.37 8.72 -0.88
C ARG A 160 1.71 8.60 -2.36
N PHE A 161 1.14 9.46 -3.20
CA PHE A 161 1.50 9.50 -4.62
C PHE A 161 2.92 10.00 -4.83
N GLU A 162 3.38 10.96 -4.05
CA GLU A 162 4.79 11.40 -4.07
C GLU A 162 5.72 10.24 -3.70
N MET A 163 5.38 9.48 -2.68
CA MET A 163 6.14 8.30 -2.28
C MET A 163 6.14 7.23 -3.38
N TYR A 164 5.04 7.05 -4.06
CA TYR A 164 4.91 6.12 -5.17
C TYR A 164 5.82 6.50 -6.34
N GLU A 165 5.85 7.77 -6.69
CA GLU A 165 6.73 8.27 -7.75
C GLU A 165 8.20 8.13 -7.37
N ASP A 166 8.55 8.39 -6.13
CA ASP A 166 9.93 8.18 -5.63
C ASP A 166 10.29 6.70 -5.68
N PHE A 167 9.37 5.82 -5.32
CA PHE A 167 9.56 4.38 -5.39
C PHE A 167 9.79 3.92 -6.83
N GLN A 168 9.00 4.41 -7.77
CA GLN A 168 9.18 4.09 -9.19
C GLN A 168 10.57 4.50 -9.66
N ARG A 169 11.03 5.71 -9.33
CA ARG A 169 12.37 6.20 -9.67
C ARG A 169 13.47 5.37 -9.02
N ALA A 170 13.28 4.96 -7.78
CA ALA A 170 14.26 4.15 -7.06
C ALA A 170 14.39 2.74 -7.63
N LEU A 171 13.33 2.22 -8.23
CA LEU A 171 13.31 0.90 -8.84
C LEU A 171 13.95 0.90 -10.24
N MET A 172 13.94 2.03 -10.93
CA MET A 172 14.54 2.20 -12.25
C MET A 172 16.06 2.34 -12.14
#